data_3d7228e74a52035ce9fcc17ba8541074
#
_entry.id   3d7228e74a52035ce9fcc17ba8541074
#
_cell.length_a   1.000
_cell.length_b   1.000
_cell.length_c   1.000
_cell.angle_alpha   90.00
_cell.angle_beta   90.00
_cell.angle_gamma   90.00
#
_symmetry.space_group_name_H-M   'P 1'
#
loop_
_entity.id
_entity.type
_entity.pdbx_description
1 polymer ?
#
loop_
_entity_poly.entity_id
_entity_poly.type
_entity_poly.pdbx_seq_one_letter_code
_entity_poly.pdbx_strand_id
1 'polypeptide(L)'
;MLSLLFALAPALLQDPAAVPDGTRLAEGGTCYTLSMTRGEVTRPIGVTWQSVARTTRDGRPVLDIVVHQSVNGGAFDMRDEFVLDAATLRPISLTNRRKGEVHVRAAYGADRITGERTEEGGAVTPIDVPVEGPVWEGNLFGLTFAALPLADGATFSLPYWQYDKGFGRFSVRVTGSETVETPSGAVEAWVVEAAPGEGPPIKYLIGKADHRELAYRAAQGSQTLGGDCSGLEPTP
;
A
#
# COMPACT_ATOMS: atom_id res chain seq x y z
N MET A 1 15.59 58.94 5.61
CA MET A 1 15.67 57.75 6.47
C MET A 1 14.61 56.76 5.97
N LEU A 2 15.05 55.75 5.22
CA LEU A 2 14.15 54.74 4.64
C LEU A 2 14.29 53.47 5.51
N SER A 3 13.25 53.13 6.29
CA SER A 3 13.22 51.91 7.10
C SER A 3 12.82 50.75 6.21
N LEU A 4 13.75 49.83 5.94
CA LEU A 4 13.45 48.52 5.34
C LEU A 4 12.82 47.59 6.41
N LEU A 5 11.56 47.28 6.27
CA LEU A 5 10.91 46.20 6.99
C LEU A 5 11.26 44.88 6.32
N PHE A 6 12.10 44.06 6.95
CA PHE A 6 12.30 42.66 6.59
C PHE A 6 11.12 41.86 7.08
N ALA A 7 10.28 41.37 6.19
CA ALA A 7 9.28 40.36 6.48
C ALA A 7 9.99 39.04 6.63
N LEU A 8 10.06 38.47 7.86
CA LEU A 8 10.42 37.10 8.08
C LEU A 8 9.28 36.22 7.53
N ALA A 9 9.57 35.49 6.46
CA ALA A 9 8.72 34.38 6.04
C ALA A 9 8.73 33.30 7.15
N PRO A 10 7.57 32.74 7.55
CA PRO A 10 7.55 31.64 8.49
C PRO A 10 8.28 30.45 7.86
N ALA A 11 9.32 29.97 8.55
CA ALA A 11 9.93 28.69 8.23
C ALA A 11 8.84 27.62 8.36
N LEU A 12 8.48 26.97 7.26
CA LEU A 12 7.65 25.78 7.28
C LEU A 12 8.42 24.74 8.10
N LEU A 13 7.97 24.53 9.33
CA LEU A 13 8.39 23.41 10.15
C LEU A 13 8.13 22.16 9.30
N GLN A 14 9.19 21.51 8.82
CA GLN A 14 9.08 20.16 8.28
C GLN A 14 8.57 19.30 9.43
N ASP A 15 7.32 18.86 9.31
CA ASP A 15 6.75 17.86 10.21
C ASP A 15 7.72 16.67 10.30
N PRO A 16 8.04 16.18 11.50
CA PRO A 16 8.86 14.98 11.65
C PRO A 16 8.20 13.91 10.78
N ALA A 17 8.99 13.27 9.90
CA ALA A 17 8.49 12.34 8.89
C ALA A 17 7.41 11.44 9.47
N ALA A 18 6.17 11.65 9.09
CA ALA A 18 5.03 10.94 9.67
C ALA A 18 5.24 9.45 9.39
N VAL A 19 5.27 8.67 10.46
CA VAL A 19 5.42 7.22 10.38
C VAL A 19 4.01 6.62 10.31
N PRO A 20 3.74 5.70 9.38
CA PRO A 20 2.51 4.93 9.40
C PRO A 20 2.33 4.23 10.75
N ASP A 21 1.13 4.29 11.29
CA ASP A 21 0.75 3.69 12.56
C ASP A 21 -0.14 2.47 12.30
N GLY A 22 0.43 1.27 12.41
CA GLY A 22 -0.26 0.02 12.13
C GLY A 22 -1.43 -0.25 13.09
N THR A 23 -1.51 0.43 14.24
CA THR A 23 -2.64 0.28 15.17
C THR A 23 -3.95 0.80 14.60
N ARG A 24 -3.90 1.65 13.57
CA ARG A 24 -5.07 2.19 12.86
C ARG A 24 -5.73 1.18 11.94
N LEU A 25 -5.00 0.15 11.49
CA LEU A 25 -5.53 -0.83 10.56
C LEU A 25 -6.49 -1.78 11.26
N ALA A 26 -7.69 -1.93 10.71
CA ALA A 26 -8.65 -2.92 11.15
C ALA A 26 -8.20 -4.33 10.72
N GLU A 27 -8.41 -5.32 11.60
CA GLU A 27 -8.21 -6.73 11.26
C GLU A 27 -9.37 -7.27 10.44
N GLY A 28 -9.11 -8.34 9.70
CA GLY A 28 -10.10 -9.06 8.90
C GLY A 28 -9.77 -9.13 7.43
N GLY A 29 -10.68 -9.71 6.68
CA GLY A 29 -10.58 -9.87 5.24
C GLY A 29 -11.47 -8.88 4.50
N THR A 30 -11.03 -8.45 3.33
CA THR A 30 -11.75 -7.52 2.47
C THR A 30 -11.60 -7.95 1.02
N CYS A 31 -12.73 -8.01 0.31
CA CYS A 31 -12.76 -8.30 -1.12
C CYS A 31 -12.93 -7.01 -1.92
N TYR A 32 -12.24 -6.92 -3.02
CA TYR A 32 -12.31 -5.80 -3.96
C TYR A 32 -12.51 -6.29 -5.38
N THR A 33 -13.30 -5.57 -6.16
CA THR A 33 -13.39 -5.73 -7.61
C THR A 33 -12.33 -4.86 -8.29
N LEU A 34 -11.52 -5.47 -9.14
CA LEU A 34 -10.59 -4.79 -10.03
C LEU A 34 -11.27 -4.49 -11.36
N SER A 35 -11.11 -3.26 -11.85
CA SER A 35 -11.65 -2.83 -13.14
C SER A 35 -10.57 -2.15 -13.99
N MET A 36 -10.71 -2.28 -15.31
CA MET A 36 -9.86 -1.60 -16.30
C MET A 36 -10.72 -0.67 -17.15
N THR A 37 -10.19 0.54 -17.38
CA THR A 37 -10.80 1.54 -18.26
C THR A 37 -10.03 1.63 -19.57
N ARG A 38 -10.75 1.48 -20.69
CA ARG A 38 -10.22 1.70 -22.04
C ARG A 38 -11.13 2.65 -22.78
N GLY A 39 -10.64 3.86 -23.06
CA GLY A 39 -11.50 4.95 -23.54
C GLY A 39 -12.57 5.29 -22.50
N GLU A 40 -13.83 5.26 -22.86
CA GLU A 40 -14.98 5.53 -21.99
C GLU A 40 -15.56 4.29 -21.30
N VAL A 41 -15.01 3.11 -21.59
CA VAL A 41 -15.57 1.85 -21.11
C VAL A 41 -14.75 1.32 -19.94
N THR A 42 -15.39 1.18 -18.77
CA THR A 42 -14.83 0.51 -17.60
C THR A 42 -15.45 -0.89 -17.46
N ARG A 43 -14.63 -1.91 -17.32
CA ARG A 43 -15.07 -3.30 -17.15
C ARG A 43 -14.33 -3.96 -15.98
N PRO A 44 -15.03 -4.78 -15.17
CA PRO A 44 -14.36 -5.62 -14.19
C PRO A 44 -13.48 -6.64 -14.91
N ILE A 45 -12.29 -6.85 -14.37
CA ILE A 45 -11.27 -7.75 -14.90
C ILE A 45 -10.84 -8.82 -13.90
N GLY A 46 -11.16 -8.66 -12.63
CA GLY A 46 -10.75 -9.57 -11.59
C GLY A 46 -11.11 -9.09 -10.19
N VAL A 47 -10.52 -9.73 -9.21
CA VAL A 47 -10.73 -9.43 -7.78
C VAL A 47 -9.42 -9.45 -7.03
N THR A 48 -9.41 -8.75 -5.88
CA THR A 48 -8.34 -8.79 -4.89
C THR A 48 -8.93 -9.16 -3.54
N TRP A 49 -8.41 -10.20 -2.91
CA TRP A 49 -8.58 -10.46 -1.49
C TRP A 49 -7.44 -9.82 -0.71
N GLN A 50 -7.77 -9.07 0.33
CA GLN A 50 -6.81 -8.47 1.23
C GLN A 50 -7.17 -8.81 2.66
N SER A 51 -6.21 -9.29 3.46
CA SER A 51 -6.44 -9.57 4.88
C SER A 51 -5.35 -8.97 5.74
N VAL A 52 -5.73 -8.57 6.95
CA VAL A 52 -4.86 -8.06 8.01
C VAL A 52 -5.12 -8.88 9.26
N ALA A 53 -4.09 -9.50 9.82
CA ALA A 53 -4.15 -10.24 11.07
C ALA A 53 -3.03 -9.79 12.01
N ARG A 54 -3.36 -9.53 13.29
CA ARG A 54 -2.38 -9.25 14.34
C ARG A 54 -1.93 -10.54 14.98
N THR A 55 -0.62 -10.72 15.09
CA THR A 55 -0.05 -11.90 15.72
C THR A 55 1.25 -11.55 16.44
N THR A 56 1.92 -12.55 16.96
CA THR A 56 3.20 -12.41 17.66
C THR A 56 4.19 -13.39 17.03
N ARG A 57 5.34 -12.89 16.59
CA ARG A 57 6.47 -13.71 16.11
C ARG A 57 7.71 -13.38 16.94
N ASP A 58 8.33 -14.39 17.53
CA ASP A 58 9.50 -14.26 18.40
C ASP A 58 9.33 -13.17 19.51
N GLY A 59 8.12 -13.12 20.10
CA GLY A 59 7.76 -12.17 21.14
C GLY A 59 7.49 -10.74 20.66
N ARG A 60 7.49 -10.48 19.35
CA ARG A 60 7.22 -9.15 18.75
C ARG A 60 5.84 -9.12 18.13
N PRO A 61 5.02 -8.08 18.42
CA PRO A 61 3.76 -7.86 17.73
C PRO A 61 4.01 -7.57 16.25
N VAL A 62 3.35 -8.31 15.37
CA VAL A 62 3.43 -8.14 13.91
C VAL A 62 2.04 -8.10 13.28
N LEU A 63 1.98 -7.60 12.06
CA LEU A 63 0.84 -7.76 11.15
C LEU A 63 1.23 -8.76 10.08
N ASP A 64 0.43 -9.81 9.95
CA ASP A 64 0.43 -10.68 8.79
C ASP A 64 -0.61 -10.12 7.81
N ILE A 65 -0.14 -9.73 6.63
CA ILE A 65 -0.98 -9.16 5.58
C ILE A 65 -0.88 -10.04 4.35
N VAL A 66 -2.02 -10.39 3.77
CA VAL A 66 -2.11 -11.11 2.51
C VAL A 66 -2.84 -10.22 1.50
N VAL A 67 -2.26 -10.08 0.31
CA VAL A 67 -2.92 -9.51 -0.87
C VAL A 67 -2.90 -10.55 -1.96
N HIS A 68 -4.07 -11.07 -2.34
CA HIS A 68 -4.20 -12.10 -3.37
C HIS A 68 -5.07 -11.56 -4.51
N GLN A 69 -4.48 -11.42 -5.68
CA GLN A 69 -5.15 -10.92 -6.89
C GLN A 69 -5.33 -12.05 -7.90
N SER A 70 -6.54 -12.12 -8.46
CA SER A 70 -6.84 -12.98 -9.60
C SER A 70 -7.52 -12.15 -10.70
N VAL A 71 -6.93 -12.13 -11.88
CA VAL A 71 -7.37 -11.32 -13.01
C VAL A 71 -7.58 -12.21 -14.24
N ASN A 72 -8.60 -11.88 -15.05
CA ASN A 72 -8.95 -12.59 -16.28
C ASN A 72 -9.10 -14.12 -16.07
N GLY A 73 -9.86 -14.51 -15.02
CA GLY A 73 -10.12 -15.92 -14.72
C GLY A 73 -8.87 -16.70 -14.32
N GLY A 74 -7.92 -16.06 -13.61
CA GLY A 74 -6.67 -16.71 -13.14
C GLY A 74 -5.53 -16.67 -14.16
N ALA A 75 -5.69 -16.00 -15.31
CA ALA A 75 -4.58 -15.82 -16.25
C ALA A 75 -3.41 -15.06 -15.60
N PHE A 76 -3.74 -14.09 -14.74
CA PHE A 76 -2.83 -13.50 -13.79
C PHE A 76 -3.31 -13.87 -12.38
N ASP A 77 -2.45 -14.52 -11.61
CA ASP A 77 -2.68 -14.89 -10.22
C ASP A 77 -1.42 -14.54 -9.44
N MET A 78 -1.56 -13.66 -8.45
CA MET A 78 -0.46 -13.15 -7.64
C MET A 78 -0.89 -13.05 -6.18
N ARG A 79 -0.11 -13.65 -5.30
CA ARG A 79 -0.30 -13.60 -3.86
C ARG A 79 0.94 -13.05 -3.17
N ASP A 80 0.77 -11.93 -2.50
CA ASP A 80 1.76 -11.32 -1.63
C ASP A 80 1.44 -11.61 -0.17
N GLU A 81 2.43 -12.07 0.58
CA GLU A 81 2.39 -12.33 2.01
C GLU A 81 3.43 -11.45 2.69
N PHE A 82 2.97 -10.47 3.45
CA PHE A 82 3.82 -9.54 4.17
C PHE A 82 3.79 -9.83 5.67
N VAL A 83 4.95 -9.72 6.30
CA VAL A 83 5.07 -9.63 7.76
C VAL A 83 5.62 -8.25 8.06
N LEU A 84 4.87 -7.45 8.83
CA LEU A 84 5.23 -6.08 9.16
C LEU A 84 5.29 -5.89 10.67
N ASP A 85 6.10 -4.97 11.14
CA ASP A 85 6.03 -4.49 12.53
C ASP A 85 4.66 -3.86 12.79
N ALA A 86 3.97 -4.30 13.83
CA ALA A 86 2.58 -3.94 14.09
C ALA A 86 2.38 -2.46 14.45
N ALA A 87 3.41 -1.77 14.92
CA ALA A 87 3.31 -0.36 15.29
C ALA A 87 3.64 0.56 14.10
N THR A 88 4.70 0.24 13.35
CA THR A 88 5.30 1.16 12.38
C THR A 88 5.09 0.78 10.92
N LEU A 89 4.49 -0.39 10.65
CA LEU A 89 4.38 -1.01 9.33
C LEU A 89 5.71 -1.20 8.60
N ARG A 90 6.84 -1.17 9.31
CA ARG A 90 8.11 -1.51 8.69
C ARG A 90 8.10 -2.97 8.27
N PRO A 91 8.49 -3.27 7.04
CA PRO A 91 8.51 -4.64 6.57
C PRO A 91 9.57 -5.45 7.31
N ILE A 92 9.22 -6.70 7.62
CA ILE A 92 10.11 -7.73 8.18
C ILE A 92 10.38 -8.75 7.09
N SER A 93 9.35 -9.18 6.36
CA SER A 93 9.50 -10.08 5.23
C SER A 93 8.38 -9.94 4.21
N LEU A 94 8.69 -10.33 2.98
CA LEU A 94 7.76 -10.49 1.86
C LEU A 94 7.97 -11.86 1.23
N THR A 95 6.87 -12.55 0.95
CA THR A 95 6.84 -13.66 -0.01
C THR A 95 5.82 -13.34 -1.10
N ASN A 96 6.29 -13.23 -2.34
CA ASN A 96 5.42 -13.11 -3.51
C ASN A 96 5.31 -14.46 -4.21
N ARG A 97 4.09 -14.83 -4.54
CA ARG A 97 3.80 -16.03 -5.34
C ARG A 97 3.08 -15.64 -6.62
N ARG A 98 3.42 -16.32 -7.71
CA ARG A 98 2.73 -16.21 -9.00
C ARG A 98 2.22 -17.60 -9.38
N LYS A 99 0.91 -17.73 -9.56
CA LYS A 99 0.24 -19.02 -9.83
C LYS A 99 0.64 -20.12 -8.83
N GLY A 100 0.74 -19.75 -7.54
CA GLY A 100 1.13 -20.65 -6.45
C GLY A 100 2.63 -20.82 -6.24
N GLU A 101 3.47 -20.60 -7.26
CA GLU A 101 4.92 -20.75 -7.18
C GLU A 101 5.58 -19.50 -6.57
N VAL A 102 6.59 -19.71 -5.73
CA VAL A 102 7.34 -18.58 -5.13
C VAL A 102 8.14 -17.88 -6.21
N HIS A 103 7.87 -16.59 -6.37
CA HIS A 103 8.60 -15.71 -7.27
C HIS A 103 9.63 -14.85 -6.54
N VAL A 104 9.29 -14.34 -5.34
CA VAL A 104 10.20 -13.52 -4.52
C VAL A 104 10.10 -13.95 -3.07
N ARG A 105 11.25 -14.01 -2.39
CA ARG A 105 11.37 -13.94 -0.94
C ARG A 105 12.32 -12.82 -0.59
N ALA A 106 11.90 -11.93 0.31
CA ALA A 106 12.74 -10.86 0.82
C ALA A 106 12.63 -10.76 2.35
N ALA A 107 13.75 -10.54 3.00
CA ALA A 107 13.86 -10.25 4.41
C ALA A 107 14.46 -8.84 4.59
N TYR A 108 13.84 -8.04 5.44
CA TYR A 108 14.23 -6.65 5.68
C TYR A 108 15.03 -6.56 6.99
N GLY A 109 16.33 -6.37 6.86
CA GLY A 109 17.23 -6.11 7.98
C GLY A 109 17.32 -4.63 8.32
N ALA A 110 18.19 -4.30 9.28
CA ALA A 110 18.40 -2.92 9.70
C ALA A 110 19.12 -2.07 8.64
N ASP A 111 20.03 -2.69 7.89
CA ASP A 111 20.92 -2.05 6.93
C ASP A 111 20.90 -2.71 5.54
N ARG A 112 20.17 -3.80 5.38
CA ARG A 112 20.09 -4.56 4.12
C ARG A 112 18.74 -5.23 3.94
N ILE A 113 18.33 -5.35 2.67
CA ILE A 113 17.27 -6.24 2.24
C ILE A 113 17.95 -7.42 1.53
N THR A 114 17.66 -8.63 1.99
CA THR A 114 18.24 -9.86 1.45
C THR A 114 17.17 -10.82 1.00
N GLY A 115 17.49 -11.71 0.06
CA GLY A 115 16.53 -12.70 -0.41
C GLY A 115 16.86 -13.23 -1.79
N GLU A 116 15.82 -13.65 -2.49
CA GLU A 116 15.94 -14.23 -3.82
C GLU A 116 14.72 -13.90 -4.69
N ARG A 117 14.93 -13.80 -5.99
CA ARG A 117 13.90 -13.71 -7.01
C ARG A 117 14.10 -14.82 -8.04
N THR A 118 13.04 -15.57 -8.31
CA THR A 118 13.00 -16.56 -9.37
C THR A 118 12.55 -15.89 -10.67
N GLU A 119 13.41 -15.90 -11.67
CA GLU A 119 13.13 -15.32 -12.99
C GLU A 119 12.28 -16.27 -13.84
N GLU A 120 11.72 -15.75 -14.92
CA GLU A 120 11.09 -16.58 -15.93
C GLU A 120 12.10 -17.59 -16.49
N GLY A 121 11.76 -18.87 -16.46
CA GLY A 121 12.69 -19.96 -16.80
C GLY A 121 13.40 -20.59 -15.61
N GLY A 122 13.12 -20.15 -14.37
CA GLY A 122 13.55 -20.80 -13.12
C GLY A 122 14.94 -20.39 -12.61
N ALA A 123 15.64 -19.50 -13.29
CA ALA A 123 16.90 -18.96 -12.74
C ALA A 123 16.63 -18.13 -11.47
N VAL A 124 17.48 -18.29 -10.47
CA VAL A 124 17.36 -17.56 -9.20
C VAL A 124 18.39 -16.45 -9.14
N THR A 125 17.92 -15.24 -8.91
CA THR A 125 18.74 -14.04 -8.73
C THR A 125 18.71 -13.62 -7.25
N PRO A 126 19.86 -13.44 -6.59
CA PRO A 126 19.91 -12.98 -5.22
C PRO A 126 19.44 -11.52 -5.12
N ILE A 127 18.74 -11.22 -4.02
CA ILE A 127 18.46 -9.87 -3.57
C ILE A 127 19.45 -9.57 -2.43
N ASP A 128 20.27 -8.54 -2.61
CA ASP A 128 21.21 -8.08 -1.61
C ASP A 128 21.43 -6.58 -1.77
N VAL A 129 20.56 -5.80 -1.11
CA VAL A 129 20.42 -4.36 -1.33
C VAL A 129 20.69 -3.62 -0.02
N PRO A 130 21.70 -2.71 0.02
CA PRO A 130 21.92 -1.87 1.19
C PRO A 130 20.76 -0.87 1.39
N VAL A 131 20.43 -0.60 2.65
CA VAL A 131 19.35 0.32 3.03
C VAL A 131 19.89 1.39 3.96
N GLU A 132 19.67 2.65 3.59
CA GLU A 132 19.99 3.80 4.42
C GLU A 132 18.71 4.35 5.07
N GLY A 133 18.46 3.94 6.32
CA GLY A 133 17.31 4.41 7.09
C GLY A 133 16.00 3.60 6.84
N PRO A 134 14.87 4.11 7.33
CA PRO A 134 13.60 3.39 7.24
C PRO A 134 13.03 3.39 5.83
N VAL A 135 12.59 2.22 5.37
CA VAL A 135 11.82 2.05 4.14
C VAL A 135 10.52 1.29 4.42
N TRP A 136 9.51 1.53 3.60
CA TRP A 136 8.25 0.81 3.62
C TRP A 136 8.13 -0.11 2.40
N GLU A 137 7.16 -0.99 2.42
CA GLU A 137 6.92 -1.94 1.32
C GLU A 137 6.27 -1.23 0.12
N GLY A 138 6.96 -1.27 -1.02
CA GLY A 138 6.54 -0.57 -2.22
C GLY A 138 5.41 -1.25 -3.00
N ASN A 139 4.98 -2.47 -2.61
CA ASN A 139 3.83 -3.16 -3.19
C ASN A 139 2.57 -3.07 -2.32
N LEU A 140 2.67 -2.48 -1.12
CA LEU A 140 1.56 -2.36 -0.18
C LEU A 140 1.13 -0.88 -0.03
N PHE A 141 0.39 -0.39 -1.03
CA PHE A 141 0.03 1.05 -1.13
C PHE A 141 -1.09 1.47 -0.18
N GLY A 142 -2.32 1.02 -0.43
CA GLY A 142 -3.52 1.52 0.24
C GLY A 142 -3.48 1.35 1.76
N LEU A 143 -3.04 0.18 2.25
CA LEU A 143 -2.87 -0.06 3.69
C LEU A 143 -1.81 0.84 4.32
N THR A 144 -0.69 1.09 3.62
CA THR A 144 0.34 2.01 4.12
C THR A 144 -0.21 3.43 4.26
N PHE A 145 -1.01 3.89 3.28
CA PHE A 145 -1.62 5.21 3.33
C PHE A 145 -2.74 5.30 4.36
N ALA A 146 -3.52 4.23 4.54
CA ALA A 146 -4.54 4.13 5.57
C ALA A 146 -3.98 4.26 6.99
N ALA A 147 -2.75 3.82 7.20
CA ALA A 147 -2.06 3.92 8.48
C ALA A 147 -1.47 5.32 8.79
N LEU A 148 -1.52 6.27 7.83
CA LEU A 148 -1.05 7.64 8.06
C LEU A 148 -2.01 8.44 8.94
N PRO A 149 -1.53 9.47 9.65
CA PRO A 149 -2.38 10.39 10.41
C PRO A 149 -3.07 11.37 9.44
N LEU A 150 -4.08 10.86 8.70
CA LEU A 150 -4.79 11.60 7.66
C LEU A 150 -5.57 12.76 8.26
N ALA A 151 -5.41 13.94 7.67
CA ALA A 151 -6.13 15.16 7.98
C ALA A 151 -6.22 16.03 6.72
N ASP A 152 -7.17 16.96 6.64
CA ASP A 152 -7.31 17.86 5.50
C ASP A 152 -6.02 18.63 5.20
N GLY A 153 -5.56 18.53 3.95
CA GLY A 153 -4.35 19.19 3.47
C GLY A 153 -3.03 18.57 3.92
N ALA A 154 -3.07 17.49 4.73
CA ALA A 154 -1.86 16.80 5.18
C ALA A 154 -1.04 16.25 4.01
N THR A 155 0.29 16.33 4.13
CA THR A 155 1.23 15.81 3.13
C THR A 155 2.26 14.91 3.79
N PHE A 156 2.65 13.84 3.09
CA PHE A 156 3.61 12.87 3.60
C PHE A 156 4.59 12.49 2.50
N SER A 157 5.79 12.06 2.91
CA SER A 157 6.82 11.58 2.00
C SER A 157 7.44 10.31 2.59
N LEU A 158 7.16 9.16 1.96
CA LEU A 158 7.55 7.84 2.46
C LEU A 158 8.55 7.20 1.51
N PRO A 159 9.78 6.90 1.95
CA PRO A 159 10.70 6.08 1.16
C PRO A 159 10.18 4.64 1.14
N TYR A 160 10.28 3.99 -0.02
CA TYR A 160 9.93 2.58 -0.17
C TYR A 160 10.97 1.81 -0.96
N TRP A 161 10.93 0.51 -0.81
CA TRP A 161 11.60 -0.42 -1.70
C TRP A 161 10.59 -1.38 -2.33
N GLN A 162 10.80 -1.70 -3.60
CA GLN A 162 9.96 -2.59 -4.39
C GLN A 162 10.86 -3.56 -5.15
N TYR A 163 10.61 -4.86 -5.07
CA TYR A 163 11.52 -5.90 -5.56
C TYR A 163 11.76 -5.84 -7.07
N ASP A 164 10.85 -5.26 -7.85
CA ASP A 164 10.94 -5.13 -9.31
C ASP A 164 11.35 -3.74 -9.79
N LYS A 165 11.34 -2.72 -8.94
CA LYS A 165 11.65 -1.33 -9.30
C LYS A 165 12.74 -0.68 -8.46
N GLY A 166 13.12 -1.31 -7.33
CA GLY A 166 14.10 -0.76 -6.40
C GLY A 166 13.54 0.30 -5.47
N PHE A 167 14.39 1.24 -5.06
CA PHE A 167 14.00 2.33 -4.17
C PHE A 167 13.20 3.41 -4.88
N GLY A 168 12.27 3.97 -4.15
CA GLY A 168 11.48 5.10 -4.58
C GLY A 168 10.92 5.88 -3.39
N ARG A 169 10.04 6.82 -3.68
CA ARG A 169 9.39 7.66 -2.68
C ARG A 169 7.93 7.90 -3.06
N PHE A 170 7.03 7.66 -2.13
CA PHE A 170 5.65 8.09 -2.27
C PHE A 170 5.53 9.55 -1.84
N SER A 171 4.99 10.39 -2.72
CA SER A 171 4.47 11.69 -2.37
C SER A 171 2.97 11.56 -2.16
N VAL A 172 2.51 11.78 -0.93
CA VAL A 172 1.12 11.54 -0.51
C VAL A 172 0.51 12.85 -0.05
N ARG A 173 -0.72 13.15 -0.49
CA ARG A 173 -1.46 14.33 -0.08
C ARG A 173 -2.93 14.01 0.16
N VAL A 174 -3.48 14.47 1.26
CA VAL A 174 -4.92 14.49 1.50
C VAL A 174 -5.51 15.72 0.83
N THR A 175 -6.36 15.52 -0.19
CA THR A 175 -6.91 16.61 -1.01
C THR A 175 -8.35 16.97 -0.67
N GLY A 176 -8.98 16.23 0.25
CA GLY A 176 -10.33 16.48 0.71
C GLY A 176 -11.03 15.21 1.18
N SER A 177 -12.34 15.20 1.02
CA SER A 177 -13.21 14.09 1.44
C SER A 177 -14.31 13.86 0.40
N GLU A 178 -14.77 12.61 0.29
CA GLU A 178 -15.96 12.26 -0.47
C GLU A 178 -16.74 11.15 0.22
N THR A 179 -18.05 11.06 -0.07
CA THR A 179 -18.89 9.94 0.35
C THR A 179 -18.75 8.81 -0.66
N VAL A 180 -18.47 7.61 -0.20
CA VAL A 180 -18.32 6.39 -1.01
C VAL A 180 -19.46 5.44 -0.72
N GLU A 181 -20.21 5.03 -1.76
CA GLU A 181 -21.18 3.96 -1.65
C GLU A 181 -20.46 2.62 -1.54
N THR A 182 -20.77 1.86 -0.49
CA THR A 182 -20.22 0.52 -0.23
C THR A 182 -21.35 -0.50 -0.10
N PRO A 183 -21.08 -1.81 -0.15
CA PRO A 183 -22.09 -2.83 0.11
C PRO A 183 -22.78 -2.69 1.48
N SER A 184 -22.14 -2.02 2.44
CA SER A 184 -22.67 -1.79 3.79
C SER A 184 -23.31 -0.41 3.97
N GLY A 185 -23.41 0.40 2.92
CA GLY A 185 -23.97 1.76 2.92
C GLY A 185 -22.91 2.84 2.64
N ALA A 186 -23.33 4.09 2.73
CA ALA A 186 -22.49 5.26 2.47
C ALA A 186 -21.45 5.46 3.56
N VAL A 187 -20.19 5.68 3.18
CA VAL A 187 -19.03 5.87 4.08
C VAL A 187 -18.31 7.16 3.71
N GLU A 188 -18.05 8.01 4.69
CA GLU A 188 -17.18 9.17 4.53
C GLU A 188 -15.71 8.75 4.43
N ALA A 189 -15.03 9.19 3.37
CA ALA A 189 -13.66 8.86 3.08
C ALA A 189 -12.76 10.08 2.93
N TRP A 190 -11.52 9.96 3.33
CA TRP A 190 -10.43 10.83 2.89
C TRP A 190 -10.12 10.57 1.42
N VAL A 191 -9.91 11.64 0.67
CA VAL A 191 -9.34 11.58 -0.69
C VAL A 191 -7.85 11.76 -0.57
N VAL A 192 -7.10 10.69 -0.81
CA VAL A 192 -5.65 10.63 -0.69
C VAL A 192 -5.05 10.48 -2.10
N GLU A 193 -4.31 11.46 -2.55
CA GLU A 193 -3.55 11.39 -3.79
C GLU A 193 -2.13 10.95 -3.49
N ALA A 194 -1.67 9.89 -4.14
CA ALA A 194 -0.33 9.37 -4.00
C ALA A 194 0.33 9.14 -5.36
N ALA A 195 1.55 9.65 -5.53
CA ALA A 195 2.35 9.43 -6.72
C ALA A 195 3.62 8.64 -6.36
N PRO A 196 3.88 7.50 -7.02
CA PRO A 196 5.17 6.84 -6.97
C PRO A 196 6.13 7.57 -7.92
N GLY A 197 7.07 8.32 -7.37
CA GLY A 197 7.99 9.15 -8.17
C GLY A 197 7.27 10.28 -8.91
N GLU A 198 7.63 10.49 -10.20
CA GLU A 198 7.10 11.57 -11.05
C GLU A 198 5.85 11.15 -11.85
N GLY A 199 5.28 9.97 -11.57
CA GLY A 199 4.10 9.47 -12.26
C GLY A 199 2.82 10.25 -11.90
N PRO A 200 1.73 10.07 -12.68
CA PRO A 200 0.45 10.65 -12.34
C PRO A 200 -0.04 10.11 -11.00
N PRO A 201 -0.68 10.97 -10.16
CA PRO A 201 -1.18 10.53 -8.88
C PRO A 201 -2.31 9.51 -9.04
N ILE A 202 -2.34 8.55 -8.13
CA ILE A 202 -3.43 7.61 -7.93
C ILE A 202 -4.25 8.13 -6.77
N LYS A 203 -5.57 8.18 -6.94
CA LYS A 203 -6.50 8.57 -5.89
C LYS A 203 -6.90 7.34 -5.09
N TYR A 204 -6.66 7.38 -3.78
CA TYR A 204 -7.14 6.39 -2.80
C TYR A 204 -8.27 6.99 -1.98
N LEU A 205 -9.26 6.18 -1.65
CA LEU A 205 -10.37 6.53 -0.79
C LEU A 205 -10.27 5.71 0.49
N ILE A 206 -9.97 6.39 1.58
CA ILE A 206 -9.72 5.77 2.89
C ILE A 206 -10.84 6.18 3.84
N GLY A 207 -11.57 5.22 4.38
CA GLY A 207 -12.65 5.46 5.35
C GLY A 207 -12.17 6.26 6.55
N LYS A 208 -12.91 7.31 6.91
CA LYS A 208 -12.53 8.19 8.02
C LYS A 208 -12.65 7.53 9.38
N ALA A 209 -13.63 6.63 9.53
CA ALA A 209 -13.95 6.03 10.81
C ALA A 209 -13.05 4.83 11.16
N ASP A 210 -12.68 4.03 10.16
CA ASP A 210 -12.03 2.73 10.34
C ASP A 210 -10.70 2.59 9.61
N HIS A 211 -10.26 3.64 8.93
CA HIS A 211 -9.04 3.64 8.11
C HIS A 211 -8.98 2.50 7.08
N ARG A 212 -10.14 1.99 6.65
CA ARG A 212 -10.19 0.98 5.60
C ARG A 212 -9.99 1.63 4.24
N GLU A 213 -9.18 1.01 3.38
CA GLU A 213 -9.19 1.33 1.97
C GLU A 213 -10.54 0.93 1.37
N LEU A 214 -11.26 1.89 0.77
CA LEU A 214 -12.56 1.65 0.14
C LEU A 214 -12.42 1.50 -1.38
N ALA A 215 -11.47 2.23 -1.96
CA ALA A 215 -11.19 2.19 -3.38
C ALA A 215 -9.83 2.83 -3.70
N TYR A 216 -9.31 2.50 -4.89
CA TYR A 216 -8.40 3.39 -5.59
C TYR A 216 -8.87 3.65 -7.02
N ARG A 217 -8.44 4.79 -7.60
CA ARG A 217 -8.74 5.20 -8.97
C ARG A 217 -7.46 5.72 -9.63
N ALA A 218 -7.03 5.05 -10.69
CA ALA A 218 -5.93 5.43 -11.56
C ALA A 218 -6.46 5.72 -12.98
N ALA A 219 -5.61 6.24 -13.86
CA ALA A 219 -6.02 6.60 -15.23
C ALA A 219 -6.61 5.44 -16.04
N GLN A 220 -6.12 4.21 -15.83
CA GLN A 220 -6.53 3.04 -16.61
C GLN A 220 -7.06 1.89 -15.76
N GLY A 221 -7.13 2.04 -14.45
CA GLY A 221 -7.56 0.98 -13.54
C GLY A 221 -8.15 1.51 -12.27
N SER A 222 -9.01 0.73 -11.66
CA SER A 222 -9.58 1.02 -10.36
C SER A 222 -9.79 -0.24 -9.55
N GLN A 223 -9.87 -0.06 -8.25
CA GLN A 223 -10.28 -1.07 -7.29
C GLN A 223 -11.40 -0.49 -6.45
N THR A 224 -12.44 -1.26 -6.20
CA THR A 224 -13.57 -0.84 -5.37
C THR A 224 -13.95 -1.94 -4.41
N LEU A 225 -14.35 -1.57 -3.19
CA LEU A 225 -14.81 -2.49 -2.16
C LEU A 225 -15.98 -3.32 -2.67
N GLY A 226 -15.95 -4.64 -2.42
CA GLY A 226 -16.93 -5.61 -2.85
C GLY A 226 -16.44 -6.51 -3.97
N GLY A 227 -17.21 -7.52 -4.30
CA GLY A 227 -16.89 -8.55 -5.28
C GLY A 227 -17.03 -9.95 -4.70
N ASP A 228 -16.66 -10.95 -5.49
CA ASP A 228 -16.63 -12.35 -5.08
C ASP A 228 -15.18 -12.85 -5.06
N CYS A 229 -14.59 -12.93 -3.88
CA CYS A 229 -13.25 -13.44 -3.64
C CYS A 229 -13.23 -14.91 -3.18
N SER A 230 -14.32 -15.65 -3.36
CA SER A 230 -14.35 -17.07 -3.02
C SER A 230 -13.21 -17.81 -3.72
N GLY A 231 -12.42 -18.57 -2.94
CA GLY A 231 -11.24 -19.27 -3.42
C GLY A 231 -9.93 -18.46 -3.39
N LEU A 232 -9.95 -17.16 -3.06
CA LEU A 232 -8.72 -16.37 -2.80
C LEU A 232 -8.42 -16.24 -1.31
N GLU A 233 -9.40 -16.49 -0.47
CA GLU A 233 -9.24 -16.46 0.98
C GLU A 233 -8.17 -17.47 1.42
N PRO A 234 -7.39 -17.16 2.47
CA PRO A 234 -6.50 -18.18 3.06
C PRO A 234 -7.34 -19.37 3.50
N THR A 235 -6.93 -20.56 3.12
CA THR A 235 -7.51 -21.78 3.71
C THR A 235 -7.19 -21.78 5.21
N PRO A 236 -8.17 -21.99 6.09
CA PRO A 236 -7.97 -22.01 7.53
C PRO A 236 -6.90 -22.98 8.00
#